data_0048605dbd2aac6f5f1df71c3ae4356c
#
_entry.id   0048605dbd2aac6f5f1df71c3ae4356c
#
_cell.length_a   1.000
_cell.length_b   1.000
_cell.length_c   1.000
_cell.angle_alpha   90.00
_cell.angle_beta   90.00
_cell.angle_gamma   90.00
#
_symmetry.space_group_name_H-M   'P 1'
#
loop_
_entity.id
_entity.type
_entity.pdbx_description
1 polymer ?
#
loop_
_entity_poly.entity_id
_entity_poly.type
_entity_poly.pdbx_seq_one_letter_code
_entity_poly.pdbx_strand_id
1 'polypeptide(L)'
;GIEVYMGTNKDIPLKAWVAKVDLTQEDIFVKVLSSNDKDQRDTPMQFSENNNARIIINGGYFNSEKNPVEHVGLLKTNGKLEEPASHSVYRDSERYFMSRGAFGVSYSGNADIAWCSTKNDSIFEWQRPLTNRPGYPNDSLPFSSAYYWDVRDALHAGPVLISNGEIDLNIEDEVFFNTPVAGVQPRSAIGYTKDQHLVLMVVDGRQAESRGVYLEELALMMSEFNCIEALNLDGGGSSAMVADNRLLNRPLGRTVQREVMSAIGIFYK
;
A
#
# COMPACT_ATOMS: atom_id res chain seq x y z
N GLY A 1 -17.74 -8.63 -11.32
CA GLY A 1 -17.19 -7.71 -10.38
C GLY A 1 -15.74 -7.91 -9.99
N ILE A 2 -15.27 -9.15 -9.77
CA ILE A 2 -13.87 -9.44 -9.40
C ILE A 2 -13.26 -10.36 -10.46
N GLU A 3 -12.12 -9.97 -11.02
CA GLU A 3 -11.36 -10.75 -11.98
C GLU A 3 -9.93 -10.92 -11.44
N VAL A 4 -9.37 -12.12 -11.53
CA VAL A 4 -8.01 -12.41 -11.07
C VAL A 4 -7.18 -12.97 -12.23
N TYR A 5 -6.02 -12.37 -12.46
CA TYR A 5 -5.10 -12.71 -13.53
C TYR A 5 -3.74 -13.12 -12.98
N MET A 6 -3.04 -13.96 -13.71
CA MET A 6 -1.64 -14.28 -13.49
C MET A 6 -0.84 -13.94 -14.74
N GLY A 7 0.21 -13.15 -14.59
CA GLY A 7 1.16 -12.79 -15.64
C GLY A 7 2.54 -13.38 -15.40
N THR A 8 3.22 -13.74 -16.48
CA THR A 8 4.61 -14.21 -16.47
C THR A 8 5.40 -13.54 -17.58
N ASN A 9 6.67 -13.23 -17.31
CA ASN A 9 7.64 -12.83 -18.33
C ASN A 9 8.81 -13.82 -18.26
N LYS A 10 9.25 -14.33 -19.42
CA LYS A 10 10.34 -15.31 -19.51
C LYS A 10 11.70 -14.66 -19.79
N ASP A 11 11.70 -13.51 -20.45
CA ASP A 11 12.92 -12.76 -20.77
C ASP A 11 13.51 -12.08 -19.52
N ILE A 12 12.60 -11.58 -18.68
CA ILE A 12 12.91 -11.16 -17.31
C ILE A 12 12.13 -12.11 -16.39
N PRO A 13 12.77 -13.03 -15.65
CA PRO A 13 12.04 -13.96 -14.79
C PRO A 13 11.11 -13.21 -13.86
N LEU A 14 9.79 -13.27 -14.15
CA LEU A 14 8.76 -12.51 -13.47
C LEU A 14 7.45 -13.28 -13.37
N LYS A 15 6.85 -13.27 -12.18
CA LYS A 15 5.50 -13.74 -11.93
C LYS A 15 4.73 -12.67 -11.15
N ALA A 16 3.56 -12.33 -11.63
CA ALA A 16 2.68 -11.36 -11.00
C ALA A 16 1.23 -11.86 -10.98
N TRP A 17 0.49 -11.46 -9.98
CA TRP A 17 -0.96 -11.67 -9.88
C TRP A 17 -1.64 -10.33 -9.73
N VAL A 18 -2.76 -10.18 -10.39
CA VAL A 18 -3.56 -8.96 -10.39
C VAL A 18 -5.01 -9.32 -10.10
N ALA A 19 -5.62 -8.63 -9.15
CA ALA A 19 -7.06 -8.63 -8.98
C ALA A 19 -7.61 -7.28 -9.45
N LYS A 20 -8.52 -7.31 -10.41
CA LYS A 20 -9.29 -6.14 -10.88
C LYS A 20 -10.69 -6.22 -10.31
N VAL A 21 -11.12 -5.18 -9.60
CA VAL A 21 -12.36 -5.13 -8.82
C VAL A 21 -13.20 -3.96 -9.28
N ASP A 22 -14.41 -4.22 -9.74
CA ASP A 22 -15.37 -3.21 -10.17
C ASP A 22 -16.12 -2.62 -8.95
N LEU A 23 -15.72 -1.45 -8.49
CA LEU A 23 -16.33 -0.76 -7.35
C LEU A 23 -17.65 -0.05 -7.70
N THR A 24 -18.08 -0.08 -8.97
CA THR A 24 -19.41 0.43 -9.34
C THR A 24 -20.53 -0.53 -8.94
N GLN A 25 -20.19 -1.79 -8.61
CA GLN A 25 -21.14 -2.78 -8.14
C GLN A 25 -21.48 -2.55 -6.67
N GLU A 26 -22.76 -2.34 -6.37
CA GLU A 26 -23.25 -1.96 -5.05
C GLU A 26 -23.02 -3.03 -3.97
N ASP A 27 -22.83 -4.29 -4.35
CA ASP A 27 -22.57 -5.40 -3.45
C ASP A 27 -21.07 -5.62 -3.16
N ILE A 28 -20.18 -4.89 -3.85
CA ILE A 28 -18.72 -4.97 -3.63
C ILE A 28 -18.25 -3.76 -2.84
N PHE A 29 -17.40 -4.00 -1.83
CA PHE A 29 -16.76 -2.93 -1.07
C PHE A 29 -15.36 -3.30 -0.62
N VAL A 30 -14.56 -2.26 -0.36
CA VAL A 30 -13.17 -2.37 0.11
C VAL A 30 -13.04 -1.84 1.54
N LYS A 31 -12.14 -2.46 2.33
CA LYS A 31 -11.76 -2.01 3.67
C LYS A 31 -10.27 -2.12 3.88
N VAL A 32 -9.74 -1.23 4.72
CA VAL A 32 -8.47 -1.45 5.42
C VAL A 32 -8.75 -2.25 6.68
N LEU A 33 -7.91 -3.23 6.95
CA LEU A 33 -7.99 -4.12 8.10
C LEU A 33 -6.73 -4.00 8.95
N SER A 34 -6.87 -4.06 10.26
CA SER A 34 -5.78 -4.28 11.21
C SER A 34 -5.94 -5.64 11.89
N SER A 35 -4.83 -6.23 12.32
CA SER A 35 -4.88 -7.48 13.09
C SER A 35 -5.48 -7.22 14.48
N ASN A 36 -6.33 -8.13 14.93
CA ASN A 36 -6.89 -8.15 16.28
C ASN A 36 -6.15 -9.11 17.22
N ASP A 37 -5.08 -9.76 16.75
CA ASP A 37 -4.29 -10.64 17.62
C ASP A 37 -3.51 -9.83 18.67
N LYS A 38 -3.07 -10.49 19.73
CA LYS A 38 -2.36 -9.84 20.87
C LYS A 38 -1.06 -9.19 20.46
N ASP A 39 -0.36 -9.74 19.49
CA ASP A 39 0.87 -9.18 18.95
C ASP A 39 0.65 -8.29 17.72
N GLN A 40 -0.65 -8.07 17.36
CA GLN A 40 -1.12 -7.25 16.23
C GLN A 40 -0.62 -7.74 14.87
N ARG A 41 -0.48 -9.06 14.70
CA ARG A 41 -0.07 -9.67 13.42
C ARG A 41 -0.98 -10.83 13.05
N ASP A 42 -1.32 -10.91 11.78
CA ASP A 42 -2.00 -12.04 11.15
C ASP A 42 -1.35 -12.34 9.79
N THR A 43 -1.40 -13.58 9.35
CA THR A 43 -1.08 -13.88 7.96
C THR A 43 -2.18 -13.36 7.03
N PRO A 44 -1.89 -13.03 5.76
CA PRO A 44 -2.93 -12.68 4.79
C PRO A 44 -4.06 -13.73 4.69
N MET A 45 -3.75 -15.00 4.90
CA MET A 45 -4.76 -16.06 4.97
C MET A 45 -5.68 -15.92 6.18
N GLN A 46 -5.13 -15.66 7.38
CA GLN A 46 -5.91 -15.41 8.59
C GLN A 46 -6.79 -14.16 8.44
N PHE A 47 -6.26 -13.08 7.82
CA PHE A 47 -7.10 -11.92 7.47
C PHE A 47 -8.29 -12.31 6.58
N SER A 48 -8.08 -13.19 5.58
CA SER A 48 -9.17 -13.68 4.70
C SER A 48 -10.21 -14.49 5.48
N GLU A 49 -9.77 -15.45 6.26
CA GLU A 49 -10.64 -16.36 7.03
C GLU A 49 -11.41 -15.62 8.13
N ASN A 50 -10.70 -14.80 8.93
CA ASN A 50 -11.28 -14.08 10.07
C ASN A 50 -12.32 -13.03 9.66
N ASN A 51 -12.19 -12.47 8.44
CA ASN A 51 -13.06 -11.41 7.94
C ASN A 51 -14.00 -11.87 6.82
N ASN A 52 -13.92 -13.13 6.36
CA ASN A 52 -14.66 -13.63 5.21
C ASN A 52 -14.44 -12.79 3.93
N ALA A 53 -13.20 -12.37 3.70
CA ALA A 53 -12.85 -11.55 2.56
C ALA A 53 -12.67 -12.40 1.28
N ARG A 54 -13.08 -11.86 0.14
CA ARG A 54 -12.87 -12.49 -1.17
C ARG A 54 -11.44 -12.33 -1.68
N ILE A 55 -10.90 -11.14 -1.49
CA ILE A 55 -9.49 -10.85 -1.81
C ILE A 55 -8.87 -10.20 -0.58
N ILE A 56 -7.65 -10.60 -0.26
CA ILE A 56 -6.76 -9.90 0.69
C ILE A 56 -5.43 -9.63 0.00
N ILE A 57 -4.93 -8.43 0.15
CA ILE A 57 -3.54 -8.06 -0.11
C ILE A 57 -2.94 -7.48 1.17
N ASN A 58 -1.64 -7.71 1.43
CA ASN A 58 -0.97 -7.08 2.57
C ASN A 58 -1.03 -5.55 2.49
N GLY A 59 -0.99 -4.90 3.64
CA GLY A 59 -1.10 -3.45 3.77
C GLY A 59 0.23 -2.70 3.78
N GLY A 60 0.32 -1.71 4.69
CA GLY A 60 1.47 -0.82 4.83
C GLY A 60 2.62 -1.39 5.64
N TYR A 61 3.65 -0.56 5.82
CA TYR A 61 4.85 -0.92 6.59
C TYR A 61 4.56 -1.00 8.08
N PHE A 62 5.26 -1.89 8.78
CA PHE A 62 5.17 -2.03 10.23
C PHE A 62 6.53 -2.34 10.85
N ASN A 63 6.69 -1.98 12.11
CA ASN A 63 7.91 -2.26 12.87
C ASN A 63 7.82 -3.66 13.50
N SER A 64 8.44 -4.64 12.85
CA SER A 64 8.44 -6.04 13.27
C SER A 64 9.34 -6.34 14.48
N GLU A 65 10.15 -5.38 14.93
CA GLU A 65 11.02 -5.54 16.11
C GLU A 65 10.27 -5.27 17.42
N LYS A 66 9.10 -4.61 17.34
CA LYS A 66 8.24 -4.38 18.50
C LYS A 66 7.29 -5.55 18.76
N ASN A 67 6.84 -5.68 19.99
CA ASN A 67 5.80 -6.62 20.39
C ASN A 67 4.89 -5.98 21.46
N PRO A 68 3.63 -5.65 21.18
CA PRO A 68 3.00 -5.79 19.85
C PRO A 68 3.70 -4.92 18.78
N VAL A 69 3.53 -5.31 17.51
CA VAL A 69 4.06 -4.52 16.38
C VAL A 69 3.33 -3.18 16.27
N GLU A 70 3.96 -2.21 15.64
CA GLU A 70 3.38 -0.89 15.39
C GLU A 70 3.37 -0.61 13.88
N HIS A 71 2.29 0.00 13.37
CA HIS A 71 2.23 0.46 11.99
C HIS A 71 3.20 1.63 11.78
N VAL A 72 3.87 1.67 10.63
CA VAL A 72 4.76 2.78 10.30
C VAL A 72 3.95 3.91 9.67
N GLY A 73 3.42 4.79 10.51
CA GLY A 73 2.55 5.91 10.14
C GLY A 73 1.07 5.55 10.16
N LEU A 74 0.26 6.33 9.45
CA LEU A 74 -1.19 6.31 9.51
C LEU A 74 -1.80 4.91 9.36
N LEU A 75 -2.67 4.56 10.31
CA LEU A 75 -3.62 3.46 10.19
C LEU A 75 -4.96 3.90 10.77
N LYS A 76 -5.98 3.88 9.94
CA LYS A 76 -7.38 4.17 10.31
C LYS A 76 -8.28 3.06 9.78
N THR A 77 -9.07 2.43 10.64
CA THR A 77 -9.98 1.36 10.27
C THR A 77 -11.37 1.62 10.86
N ASN A 78 -12.42 1.41 10.08
CA ASN A 78 -13.82 1.63 10.50
C ASN A 78 -14.07 3.00 11.17
N GLY A 79 -13.40 4.06 10.68
CA GLY A 79 -13.51 5.42 11.20
C GLY A 79 -12.67 5.72 12.43
N LYS A 80 -11.99 4.72 13.03
CA LYS A 80 -11.12 4.89 14.20
C LYS A 80 -9.67 5.07 13.76
N LEU A 81 -9.02 6.15 14.18
CA LEU A 81 -7.58 6.33 14.04
C LEU A 81 -6.87 5.41 15.05
N GLU A 82 -6.16 4.41 14.54
CA GLU A 82 -5.40 3.45 15.36
C GLU A 82 -3.97 3.93 15.56
N GLU A 83 -3.33 4.37 14.46
CA GLU A 83 -1.98 4.94 14.49
C GLU A 83 -1.96 6.27 13.72
N PRO A 84 -1.41 7.33 14.29
CA PRO A 84 -1.25 8.60 13.60
C PRO A 84 -0.13 8.53 12.56
N ALA A 85 -0.14 9.45 11.60
CA ALA A 85 0.94 9.58 10.63
C ALA A 85 2.27 9.95 11.29
N SER A 86 3.35 9.32 10.85
CA SER A 86 4.70 9.77 11.18
C SER A 86 5.02 11.05 10.43
N HIS A 87 5.20 12.17 11.14
CA HIS A 87 5.46 13.48 10.53
C HIS A 87 6.87 13.61 9.96
N SER A 88 7.81 12.79 10.42
CA SER A 88 9.20 12.85 10.00
C SER A 88 9.91 11.52 10.16
N VAL A 89 11.00 11.35 9.43
CA VAL A 89 11.94 10.24 9.56
C VAL A 89 13.38 10.74 9.60
N TYR A 90 14.26 9.92 10.13
CA TYR A 90 15.71 10.19 10.08
C TYR A 90 16.33 9.44 8.90
N ARG A 91 17.21 10.13 8.12
CA ARG A 91 18.10 9.57 7.13
C ARG A 91 19.47 10.23 7.26
N ASP A 92 20.51 9.43 7.31
CA ASP A 92 21.90 9.91 7.40
C ASP A 92 22.08 10.97 8.51
N SER A 93 21.44 10.77 9.68
CA SER A 93 21.42 11.65 10.85
C SER A 93 20.62 12.96 10.69
N GLU A 94 20.01 13.20 9.54
CA GLU A 94 19.13 14.36 9.31
C GLU A 94 17.66 13.99 9.50
N ARG A 95 16.87 14.92 10.02
CA ARG A 95 15.43 14.76 10.21
C ARG A 95 14.66 15.38 9.06
N TYR A 96 13.92 14.57 8.33
CA TYR A 96 13.10 14.98 7.21
C TYR A 96 11.62 14.98 7.59
N PHE A 97 10.95 16.13 7.54
CA PHE A 97 9.50 16.19 7.58
C PHE A 97 8.93 15.80 6.22
N MET A 98 7.87 15.00 6.22
CA MET A 98 7.31 14.45 4.99
C MET A 98 5.80 14.25 5.09
N SER A 99 5.10 14.45 3.99
CA SER A 99 3.83 13.80 3.70
C SER A 99 4.12 12.49 2.98
N ARG A 100 3.41 11.43 3.30
CA ARG A 100 3.64 10.11 2.71
C ARG A 100 2.39 9.62 2.00
N GLY A 101 2.56 8.83 0.94
CA GLY A 101 1.47 8.22 0.21
C GLY A 101 0.63 7.29 1.11
N ALA A 102 -0.67 7.41 0.99
CA ALA A 102 -1.65 6.59 1.70
C ALA A 102 -2.76 6.15 0.75
N PHE A 103 -3.28 4.95 0.97
CA PHE A 103 -4.54 4.50 0.41
C PHE A 103 -5.66 4.79 1.40
N GLY A 104 -6.78 5.32 0.92
CA GLY A 104 -7.95 5.62 1.70
C GLY A 104 -9.25 5.15 1.07
N VAL A 105 -10.28 4.97 1.89
CA VAL A 105 -11.63 4.67 1.49
C VAL A 105 -12.58 5.65 2.17
N SER A 106 -13.31 6.41 1.40
CA SER A 106 -14.29 7.37 1.92
C SER A 106 -15.48 6.67 2.59
N TYR A 107 -16.29 7.42 3.32
CA TYR A 107 -17.55 6.91 3.89
C TYR A 107 -18.57 6.48 2.82
N SER A 108 -18.46 7.00 1.59
CA SER A 108 -19.26 6.58 0.43
C SER A 108 -18.72 5.33 -0.28
N GLY A 109 -17.53 4.83 0.13
CA GLY A 109 -16.90 3.64 -0.44
C GLY A 109 -15.95 3.90 -1.61
N ASN A 110 -15.70 5.17 -1.96
CA ASN A 110 -14.75 5.51 -3.01
C ASN A 110 -13.31 5.30 -2.53
N ALA A 111 -12.50 4.71 -3.39
CA ALA A 111 -11.06 4.60 -3.18
C ALA A 111 -10.35 5.90 -3.54
N ASP A 112 -9.29 6.22 -2.80
CA ASP A 112 -8.46 7.39 -3.03
C ASP A 112 -7.01 7.12 -2.63
N ILE A 113 -6.05 7.84 -3.24
CA ILE A 113 -4.63 7.81 -2.90
C ILE A 113 -4.16 9.25 -2.76
N ALA A 114 -3.58 9.59 -1.61
CA ALA A 114 -3.15 10.94 -1.31
C ALA A 114 -1.83 10.96 -0.53
N TRP A 115 -1.07 12.04 -0.65
CA TRP A 115 0.01 12.35 0.30
C TRP A 115 -0.59 13.00 1.52
N CYS A 116 -0.51 12.34 2.66
CA CYS A 116 -1.21 12.81 3.84
C CYS A 116 -0.37 12.79 5.12
N SER A 117 -0.91 13.43 6.14
CA SER A 117 -0.43 13.37 7.52
C SER A 117 -1.58 13.68 8.48
N THR A 118 -1.35 13.53 9.79
CA THR A 118 -2.35 13.76 10.82
C THR A 118 -2.05 15.02 11.63
N LYS A 119 -3.10 15.70 12.08
CA LYS A 119 -3.03 16.79 13.06
C LYS A 119 -4.31 16.77 13.89
N ASN A 120 -4.16 16.70 15.24
CA ASN A 120 -5.29 16.66 16.17
C ASN A 120 -6.33 15.60 15.78
N ASP A 121 -5.88 14.36 15.57
CA ASP A 121 -6.68 13.19 15.19
C ASP A 121 -7.44 13.30 13.84
N SER A 122 -7.21 14.36 13.10
CA SER A 122 -7.72 14.55 11.74
C SER A 122 -6.65 14.28 10.71
N ILE A 123 -7.06 13.79 9.54
CA ILE A 123 -6.16 13.53 8.42
C ILE A 123 -6.24 14.69 7.45
N PHE A 124 -5.07 15.12 6.97
CA PHE A 124 -4.93 16.18 5.99
C PHE A 124 -4.09 15.70 4.83
N GLU A 125 -4.47 16.08 3.63
CA GLU A 125 -3.81 15.72 2.37
C GLU A 125 -3.24 16.94 1.66
N TRP A 126 -2.27 16.69 0.79
CA TRP A 126 -1.67 17.65 -0.13
C TRP A 126 -1.79 17.13 -1.56
N GLN A 127 -1.93 18.03 -2.52
CA GLN A 127 -1.95 17.70 -3.96
C GLN A 127 -0.59 17.19 -4.49
N ARG A 128 0.48 17.48 -3.78
CA ARG A 128 1.85 17.05 -4.06
C ARG A 128 2.55 16.74 -2.74
N PRO A 129 3.53 15.83 -2.72
CA PRO A 129 4.33 15.60 -1.54
C PRO A 129 5.18 16.81 -1.20
N LEU A 130 5.67 16.91 0.04
CA LEU A 130 6.69 17.88 0.40
C LEU A 130 7.97 17.54 -0.35
N THR A 131 8.56 18.55 -1.00
CA THR A 131 9.84 18.35 -1.71
C THR A 131 10.97 18.14 -0.72
N ASN A 132 11.47 16.92 -0.65
CA ASN A 132 12.67 16.54 0.07
C ASN A 132 13.75 16.09 -0.91
N ARG A 133 15.01 16.23 -0.53
CA ARG A 133 16.17 15.67 -1.25
C ARG A 133 17.23 15.27 -0.24
N PRO A 134 18.09 14.27 -0.56
CA PRO A 134 19.23 13.95 0.29
C PRO A 134 20.06 15.20 0.64
N GLY A 135 20.25 15.46 1.95
CA GLY A 135 20.95 16.66 2.46
C GLY A 135 20.13 17.96 2.46
N TYR A 136 18.84 17.92 2.05
CA TYR A 136 17.96 19.11 2.02
C TYR A 136 16.59 18.76 2.60
N PRO A 137 16.50 18.57 3.94
CA PRO A 137 15.25 18.25 4.62
C PRO A 137 14.29 19.45 4.69
N ASN A 138 12.99 19.18 4.68
CA ASN A 138 12.01 20.14 5.18
C ASN A 138 12.00 20.17 6.70
N ASP A 139 11.76 21.35 7.28
CA ASP A 139 11.76 21.58 8.72
C ASP A 139 10.39 21.39 9.37
N SER A 140 9.31 21.35 8.60
CA SER A 140 7.93 21.25 9.11
C SER A 140 6.93 20.82 8.03
N LEU A 141 5.73 20.43 8.49
CA LEU A 141 4.58 20.15 7.63
C LEU A 141 3.72 21.42 7.45
N PRO A 142 3.51 21.92 6.23
CA PRO A 142 2.72 23.13 5.96
C PRO A 142 1.22 22.85 5.99
N PHE A 143 0.62 22.56 7.15
CA PHE A 143 -0.81 22.28 7.29
C PHE A 143 -1.73 23.42 6.82
N SER A 144 -1.22 24.65 6.64
CA SER A 144 -1.97 25.76 6.09
C SER A 144 -2.34 25.60 4.63
N SER A 145 -1.63 24.74 3.89
CA SER A 145 -1.88 24.43 2.48
C SER A 145 -2.50 23.04 2.28
N ALA A 146 -2.83 22.34 3.36
CA ALA A 146 -3.43 21.02 3.33
C ALA A 146 -4.95 21.08 3.32
N TYR A 147 -5.58 20.06 2.75
CA TYR A 147 -7.04 19.87 2.76
C TYR A 147 -7.42 18.79 3.75
N TYR A 148 -8.61 18.87 4.33
CA TYR A 148 -9.14 17.79 5.18
C TYR A 148 -9.48 16.57 4.32
N TRP A 149 -8.95 15.41 4.68
CA TRP A 149 -9.17 14.15 3.99
C TRP A 149 -10.19 13.30 4.76
N ASP A 150 -11.43 13.29 4.29
CA ASP A 150 -12.55 12.60 4.95
C ASP A 150 -12.66 11.14 4.50
N VAL A 151 -11.87 10.29 5.11
CA VAL A 151 -11.84 8.85 4.84
C VAL A 151 -12.26 8.05 6.07
N ARG A 152 -13.02 6.96 5.82
CA ARG A 152 -13.41 5.98 6.83
C ARG A 152 -12.24 5.08 7.20
N ASP A 153 -11.53 4.60 6.20
CA ASP A 153 -10.36 3.74 6.34
C ASP A 153 -9.18 4.39 5.62
N ALA A 154 -7.98 4.26 6.16
CA ALA A 154 -6.75 4.68 5.49
C ALA A 154 -5.53 3.96 6.04
N LEU A 155 -4.51 3.76 5.22
CA LEU A 155 -3.20 3.30 5.65
C LEU A 155 -2.07 3.99 4.87
N HIS A 156 -1.00 4.35 5.58
CA HIS A 156 0.26 4.77 4.96
C HIS A 156 0.99 3.59 4.34
N ALA A 157 1.57 3.84 3.18
CA ALA A 157 2.50 2.94 2.52
C ALA A 157 3.53 3.78 1.72
N GLY A 158 3.61 3.62 0.41
CA GLY A 158 4.44 4.45 -0.47
C GLY A 158 5.71 3.77 -0.99
N PRO A 159 6.38 4.43 -1.92
CA PRO A 159 5.95 5.72 -2.50
C PRO A 159 4.74 5.59 -3.42
N VAL A 160 4.11 6.73 -3.73
CA VAL A 160 3.15 6.84 -4.83
C VAL A 160 3.87 6.51 -6.13
N LEU A 161 3.20 5.76 -7.00
CA LEU A 161 3.72 5.26 -8.28
C LEU A 161 3.16 6.03 -9.46
N ILE A 162 1.85 6.34 -9.40
CA ILE A 162 1.09 7.04 -10.44
C ILE A 162 0.24 8.08 -9.74
N SER A 163 0.22 9.29 -10.30
CA SER A 163 -0.67 10.37 -9.88
C SER A 163 -1.23 11.09 -11.10
N ASN A 164 -2.55 11.34 -11.12
CA ASN A 164 -3.26 11.97 -12.23
C ASN A 164 -3.05 11.28 -13.59
N GLY A 165 -2.88 9.96 -13.61
CA GLY A 165 -2.68 9.15 -14.81
C GLY A 165 -1.25 9.16 -15.36
N GLU A 166 -0.32 9.80 -14.68
CA GLU A 166 1.10 9.84 -15.07
C GLU A 166 1.96 9.13 -14.03
N ILE A 167 3.02 8.45 -14.47
CA ILE A 167 4.01 7.86 -13.57
C ILE A 167 4.73 9.01 -12.85
N ASP A 168 4.58 9.07 -11.54
CA ASP A 168 5.09 10.14 -10.68
C ASP A 168 5.76 9.55 -9.42
N LEU A 169 7.01 9.08 -9.60
CA LEU A 169 7.76 8.39 -8.55
C LEU A 169 8.44 9.39 -7.62
N ASN A 170 7.86 9.61 -6.46
CA ASN A 170 8.33 10.58 -5.47
C ASN A 170 9.22 9.92 -4.37
N ILE A 171 10.17 9.07 -4.77
CA ILE A 171 11.05 8.31 -3.86
C ILE A 171 11.81 9.25 -2.90
N GLU A 172 12.33 10.37 -3.42
CA GLU A 172 13.07 11.35 -2.62
C GLU A 172 12.14 12.19 -1.76
N ASP A 173 11.06 12.70 -2.33
CA ASP A 173 10.10 13.55 -1.64
C ASP A 173 9.42 12.82 -0.47
N GLU A 174 9.08 11.54 -0.64
CA GLU A 174 8.54 10.68 0.41
C GLU A 174 9.62 10.06 1.34
N VAL A 175 10.90 10.42 1.13
CA VAL A 175 12.05 9.99 1.95
C VAL A 175 12.25 8.47 1.99
N PHE A 176 12.14 7.82 0.82
CA PHE A 176 12.48 6.39 0.64
C PHE A 176 13.89 6.16 0.10
N PHE A 177 14.67 7.21 -0.19
CA PHE A 177 16.07 7.09 -0.58
C PHE A 177 16.91 6.43 0.53
N ASN A 178 18.01 5.79 0.14
CA ASN A 178 18.89 5.03 1.03
C ASN A 178 18.15 3.93 1.83
N THR A 179 17.07 3.36 1.25
CA THR A 179 16.34 2.23 1.83
C THR A 179 16.23 1.08 0.83
N PRO A 180 15.99 -0.17 1.28
CA PRO A 180 15.77 -1.30 0.38
C PRO A 180 14.56 -1.12 -0.56
N VAL A 181 13.67 -0.18 -0.28
CA VAL A 181 12.48 0.11 -1.09
C VAL A 181 12.85 0.54 -2.51
N ALA A 182 13.97 1.25 -2.71
CA ALA A 182 14.43 1.67 -4.02
C ALA A 182 14.97 0.53 -4.91
N GLY A 183 15.27 -0.65 -4.35
CA GLY A 183 15.88 -1.77 -5.10
C GLY A 183 14.86 -2.74 -5.71
N VAL A 184 15.36 -3.77 -6.40
CA VAL A 184 14.55 -4.88 -6.91
C VAL A 184 14.02 -5.72 -5.76
N GLN A 185 12.70 -5.83 -5.64
CA GLN A 185 12.03 -6.52 -4.54
C GLN A 185 10.78 -7.27 -5.02
N PRO A 186 10.31 -8.30 -4.26
CA PRO A 186 8.89 -8.66 -4.31
C PRO A 186 8.06 -7.43 -3.97
N ARG A 187 6.94 -7.22 -4.64
CA ARG A 187 6.13 -6.01 -4.49
C ARG A 187 4.66 -6.30 -4.28
N SER A 188 4.01 -5.39 -3.60
CA SER A 188 2.57 -5.26 -3.57
C SER A 188 2.21 -3.83 -3.95
N ALA A 189 1.14 -3.65 -4.70
CA ALA A 189 0.63 -2.34 -5.08
C ALA A 189 -0.90 -2.33 -5.10
N ILE A 190 -1.44 -1.13 -4.92
CA ILE A 190 -2.85 -0.84 -5.09
C ILE A 190 -2.99 0.40 -5.96
N GLY A 191 -4.00 0.42 -6.82
CA GLY A 191 -4.33 1.60 -7.63
C GLY A 191 -5.78 1.56 -8.03
N TYR A 192 -6.27 2.64 -8.64
CA TYR A 192 -7.60 2.68 -9.19
C TYR A 192 -7.63 3.40 -10.55
N THR A 193 -8.63 3.05 -11.33
CA THR A 193 -8.84 3.56 -12.69
C THR A 193 -9.93 4.64 -12.70
N LYS A 194 -10.00 5.41 -13.78
CA LYS A 194 -11.01 6.45 -13.95
C LYS A 194 -12.44 5.91 -13.94
N ASP A 195 -12.64 4.68 -14.38
CA ASP A 195 -13.92 3.97 -14.41
C ASP A 195 -14.20 3.18 -13.11
N GLN A 196 -13.55 3.57 -12.01
CA GLN A 196 -13.76 3.06 -10.65
C GLN A 196 -13.45 1.56 -10.47
N HIS A 197 -12.49 1.02 -11.22
CA HIS A 197 -11.94 -0.29 -10.90
C HIS A 197 -10.75 -0.14 -9.95
N LEU A 198 -10.75 -0.94 -8.89
CA LEU A 198 -9.59 -1.10 -8.02
C LEU A 198 -8.66 -2.17 -8.61
N VAL A 199 -7.37 -1.90 -8.64
CA VAL A 199 -6.34 -2.82 -9.12
C VAL A 199 -5.41 -3.16 -7.96
N LEU A 200 -5.39 -4.44 -7.59
CA LEU A 200 -4.47 -4.99 -6.58
C LEU A 200 -3.44 -5.85 -7.30
N MET A 201 -2.16 -5.63 -7.06
CA MET A 201 -1.09 -6.37 -7.72
C MET A 201 -0.06 -6.88 -6.70
N VAL A 202 0.35 -8.15 -6.86
CA VAL A 202 1.55 -8.68 -6.20
C VAL A 202 2.51 -9.24 -7.23
N VAL A 203 3.79 -9.00 -7.00
CA VAL A 203 4.90 -9.49 -7.82
C VAL A 203 5.80 -10.33 -6.93
N ASP A 204 5.99 -11.59 -7.26
CA ASP A 204 6.96 -12.44 -6.60
C ASP A 204 8.39 -11.94 -6.84
N GLY A 205 9.30 -12.27 -5.95
CA GLY A 205 10.70 -11.90 -6.12
C GLY A 205 11.66 -12.71 -5.26
N ARG A 206 12.97 -12.44 -5.41
CA ARG A 206 14.06 -13.13 -4.71
C ARG A 206 14.07 -14.64 -4.94
N GLN A 207 13.64 -15.09 -6.12
CA GLN A 207 13.59 -16.48 -6.53
C GLN A 207 13.95 -16.61 -8.01
N ALA A 208 14.42 -17.79 -8.43
CA ALA A 208 14.89 -18.02 -9.80
C ALA A 208 13.80 -17.74 -10.87
N GLU A 209 12.55 -18.01 -10.53
CA GLU A 209 11.40 -17.87 -11.43
C GLU A 209 10.79 -16.46 -11.44
N SER A 210 11.17 -15.62 -10.47
CA SER A 210 10.74 -14.23 -10.37
C SER A 210 11.74 -13.43 -9.55
N ARG A 211 12.44 -12.51 -10.19
CA ARG A 211 13.46 -11.67 -9.51
C ARG A 211 12.86 -10.60 -8.60
N GLY A 212 11.63 -10.21 -8.88
CA GLY A 212 11.01 -8.99 -8.39
C GLY A 212 11.18 -7.83 -9.37
N VAL A 213 10.72 -6.65 -8.98
CA VAL A 213 10.73 -5.45 -9.83
C VAL A 213 11.23 -4.22 -9.08
N TYR A 214 11.78 -3.25 -9.84
CA TYR A 214 11.97 -1.88 -9.39
C TYR A 214 10.62 -1.17 -9.26
N LEU A 215 10.59 -0.01 -8.61
CA LEU A 215 9.38 0.81 -8.50
C LEU A 215 8.93 1.35 -9.85
N GLU A 216 9.86 1.70 -10.73
CA GLU A 216 9.60 2.13 -12.10
C GLU A 216 8.89 1.04 -12.92
N GLU A 217 9.34 -0.20 -12.79
CA GLU A 217 8.73 -1.35 -13.46
C GLU A 217 7.33 -1.62 -12.89
N LEU A 218 7.17 -1.51 -11.56
CA LEU A 218 5.87 -1.66 -10.90
C LEU A 218 4.89 -0.56 -11.36
N ALA A 219 5.34 0.68 -11.47
CA ALA A 219 4.53 1.80 -11.96
C ALA A 219 4.09 1.57 -13.41
N LEU A 220 5.00 1.11 -14.29
CA LEU A 220 4.66 0.72 -15.67
C LEU A 220 3.61 -0.39 -15.69
N MET A 221 3.77 -1.43 -14.88
CA MET A 221 2.79 -2.52 -14.79
C MET A 221 1.41 -2.01 -14.32
N MET A 222 1.35 -1.11 -13.34
CA MET A 222 0.08 -0.51 -12.90
C MET A 222 -0.54 0.39 -13.97
N SER A 223 0.27 1.11 -14.75
CA SER A 223 -0.22 1.95 -15.84
C SER A 223 -0.83 1.14 -16.99
N GLU A 224 -0.35 -0.10 -17.26
CA GLU A 224 -0.95 -1.02 -18.25
C GLU A 224 -2.38 -1.42 -17.87
N PHE A 225 -2.75 -1.35 -16.59
CA PHE A 225 -4.12 -1.53 -16.10
C PHE A 225 -4.94 -0.23 -16.09
N ASN A 226 -4.44 0.85 -16.72
CA ASN A 226 -5.06 2.17 -16.79
C ASN A 226 -5.31 2.82 -15.41
N CYS A 227 -4.47 2.53 -14.42
CA CYS A 227 -4.53 3.21 -13.14
C CYS A 227 -4.26 4.70 -13.33
N ILE A 228 -5.12 5.55 -12.76
CA ILE A 228 -4.89 7.00 -12.68
C ILE A 228 -4.18 7.40 -11.39
N GLU A 229 -4.31 6.58 -10.35
CA GLU A 229 -3.55 6.66 -9.11
C GLU A 229 -3.04 5.27 -8.75
N ALA A 230 -1.82 5.17 -8.23
CA ALA A 230 -1.27 3.91 -7.73
C ALA A 230 -0.25 4.13 -6.62
N LEU A 231 -0.22 3.22 -5.65
CA LEU A 231 0.60 3.25 -4.44
C LEU A 231 1.33 1.92 -4.26
N ASN A 232 2.63 1.97 -4.00
CA ASN A 232 3.38 0.81 -3.53
C ASN A 232 3.04 0.52 -2.05
N LEU A 233 2.77 -0.74 -1.74
CA LEU A 233 2.53 -1.24 -0.39
C LEU A 233 3.80 -1.84 0.22
N ASP A 234 3.70 -2.43 1.44
CA ASP A 234 4.82 -3.18 1.99
C ASP A 234 5.19 -4.35 1.07
N GLY A 235 6.48 -4.53 0.89
CA GLY A 235 7.04 -5.46 -0.07
C GLY A 235 7.81 -6.61 0.56
N GLY A 236 8.69 -7.21 -0.23
CA GLY A 236 9.55 -8.29 0.25
C GLY A 236 8.77 -9.51 0.70
N GLY A 237 9.04 -9.99 1.93
CA GLY A 237 8.36 -11.16 2.49
C GLY A 237 6.89 -10.94 2.83
N SER A 238 6.44 -9.68 2.91
CA SER A 238 5.04 -9.34 3.18
C SER A 238 4.16 -9.42 1.93
N SER A 239 4.76 -9.39 0.72
CA SER A 239 4.02 -9.40 -0.56
C SER A 239 3.19 -10.66 -0.73
N ALA A 240 1.89 -10.57 -0.44
CA ALA A 240 0.99 -11.72 -0.52
C ALA A 240 -0.42 -11.29 -0.96
N MET A 241 -1.02 -12.11 -1.83
CA MET A 241 -2.41 -12.00 -2.23
C MET A 241 -3.14 -13.32 -2.00
N VAL A 242 -4.28 -13.23 -1.33
CA VAL A 242 -5.20 -14.35 -1.08
C VAL A 242 -6.48 -14.07 -1.84
N ALA A 243 -7.00 -15.07 -2.57
CA ALA A 243 -8.30 -15.04 -3.22
C ALA A 243 -9.09 -16.30 -2.85
N ASP A 244 -10.34 -16.14 -2.43
CA ASP A 244 -11.22 -17.23 -2.01
C ASP A 244 -10.51 -18.24 -1.08
N ASN A 245 -9.86 -17.73 -0.04
CA ASN A 245 -9.07 -18.50 0.94
C ASN A 245 -7.94 -19.34 0.31
N ARG A 246 -7.31 -18.84 -0.75
CA ARG A 246 -6.15 -19.46 -1.38
C ARG A 246 -5.03 -18.44 -1.58
N LEU A 247 -3.85 -18.74 -1.07
CA LEU A 247 -2.66 -17.94 -1.35
C LEU A 247 -2.30 -18.09 -2.84
N LEU A 248 -2.27 -16.97 -3.58
CA LEU A 248 -2.03 -16.97 -5.01
C LEU A 248 -0.55 -17.01 -5.36
N ASN A 249 0.25 -16.22 -4.68
CA ASN A 249 1.68 -16.07 -4.94
C ASN A 249 2.55 -16.87 -3.93
N ARG A 250 3.86 -16.84 -4.13
CA ARG A 250 4.82 -17.51 -3.26
C ARG A 250 5.80 -16.50 -2.66
N PRO A 251 5.46 -15.84 -1.56
CA PRO A 251 6.35 -14.86 -0.93
C PRO A 251 7.74 -15.46 -0.71
N LEU A 252 8.77 -14.88 -1.30
CA LEU A 252 10.16 -15.39 -1.24
C LEU A 252 10.33 -16.86 -1.70
N GLY A 253 9.51 -17.33 -2.65
CA GLY A 253 9.55 -18.72 -3.13
C GLY A 253 9.00 -19.76 -2.13
N ARG A 254 8.35 -19.33 -1.07
CA ARG A 254 7.82 -20.19 0.00
C ARG A 254 6.29 -20.19 0.01
N THR A 255 5.73 -21.24 0.60
CA THR A 255 4.28 -21.32 0.91
C THR A 255 3.95 -20.76 2.30
N VAL A 256 4.95 -20.53 3.14
CA VAL A 256 4.79 -19.93 4.46
C VAL A 256 4.64 -18.43 4.30
N GLN A 257 3.51 -17.90 4.73
CA GLN A 257 3.23 -16.48 4.72
C GLN A 257 3.90 -15.79 5.91
N ARG A 258 4.34 -14.57 5.70
CA ARG A 258 4.74 -13.66 6.78
C ARG A 258 3.48 -13.06 7.40
N GLU A 259 3.44 -13.00 8.72
CA GLU A 259 2.43 -12.21 9.43
C GLU A 259 2.67 -10.73 9.18
N VAL A 260 1.58 -9.99 8.97
CA VAL A 260 1.55 -8.54 8.71
C VAL A 260 0.56 -7.86 9.64
N MET A 261 0.77 -6.57 9.91
CA MET A 261 -0.08 -5.82 10.84
C MET A 261 -1.40 -5.38 10.20
N SER A 262 -1.36 -5.05 8.91
CA SER A 262 -2.50 -4.51 8.18
C SER A 262 -2.67 -5.19 6.83
N ALA A 263 -3.89 -5.17 6.32
CA ALA A 263 -4.26 -5.69 5.01
C ALA A 263 -5.33 -4.82 4.35
N ILE A 264 -5.52 -4.99 3.04
CA ILE A 264 -6.65 -4.43 2.31
C ILE A 264 -7.50 -5.60 1.84
N GLY A 265 -8.78 -5.57 2.17
CA GLY A 265 -9.74 -6.63 1.87
C GLY A 265 -10.85 -6.18 0.95
N ILE A 266 -11.26 -7.07 0.04
CA ILE A 266 -12.43 -6.92 -0.83
C ILE A 266 -13.51 -7.89 -0.37
N PHE A 267 -14.74 -7.40 -0.31
CA PHE A 267 -15.89 -8.10 0.26
C PHE A 267 -17.11 -8.02 -0.65
N TYR A 268 -17.99 -9.00 -0.52
CA TYR A 268 -19.39 -8.87 -0.91
C TYR A 268 -20.27 -8.54 0.32
N LYS A 269 -21.34 -7.77 0.09
CA LYS A 269 -22.38 -7.51 1.11
C LYS A 269 -23.17 -8.76 1.42
#